data_13abcfa12a802dcae9af27cc288303a4
#
_entry.id   13abcfa12a802dcae9af27cc288303a4
#
_cell.length_a   1.000
_cell.length_b   1.000
_cell.length_c   1.000
_cell.angle_alpha   90.00
_cell.angle_beta   90.00
_cell.angle_gamma   90.00
#
_symmetry.space_group_name_H-M   'P 1'
#
loop_
_entity.id
_entity.type
_entity.pdbx_description
1 polymer ?
#
loop_
_entity_poly.entity_id
_entity_poly.type
_entity_poly.pdbx_seq_one_letter_code
_entity_poly.pdbx_strand_id
1 'polypeptide(L)'
;MNKGYIFVLVTAFLFGTMETALKFFGNLFHPIQITFLRFLIGGLVLLPMALSALKKKGVTLHHEDWRFFAFSGFLGVVVSMILYQMAIVYGKASVNGVIFSCNPVFVVLFAYFLLGEHIDKLTIFSLIASFAGIVCIVNPVNMTGSQLSIILILLSAMTFALYGIAGRKHAQRYGGIAMTSLSFLCGSMEMLILIGISTLAPVRALMLDLGLKVFTDIPIVSGLTLAHIPALAYIAVGVTGLGYASYFLAMEYTDPATASLAFYIKPILTAFMAWLVIDEPITVNMIVGIALILFGSFMSIMSKRKKAA
;
A
#
# COMPACT_ATOMS: atom_id res chain seq x y z
N MET A 1 -9.09 -17.95 -21.23
CA MET A 1 -8.15 -17.08 -20.49
C MET A 1 -7.77 -17.82 -19.19
N ASN A 2 -6.50 -17.97 -18.87
CA ASN A 2 -6.08 -18.66 -17.63
C ASN A 2 -6.64 -17.86 -16.44
N LYS A 3 -7.25 -18.53 -15.44
CA LYS A 3 -7.87 -17.91 -14.25
C LYS A 3 -6.93 -16.92 -13.55
N GLY A 4 -5.63 -17.19 -13.57
CA GLY A 4 -4.62 -16.32 -12.97
C GLY A 4 -4.57 -14.91 -13.57
N TYR A 5 -4.70 -14.77 -14.89
CA TYR A 5 -4.72 -13.44 -15.53
C TYR A 5 -5.97 -12.63 -15.19
N ILE A 6 -7.10 -13.30 -14.91
CA ILE A 6 -8.31 -12.62 -14.42
C ILE A 6 -8.01 -11.99 -13.06
N PHE A 7 -7.36 -12.73 -12.17
CA PHE A 7 -6.98 -12.21 -10.85
C PHE A 7 -5.95 -11.07 -10.94
N VAL A 8 -5.02 -11.11 -11.90
CA VAL A 8 -4.10 -9.98 -12.17
C VAL A 8 -4.87 -8.72 -12.55
N LEU A 9 -5.85 -8.84 -13.44
CA LEU A 9 -6.68 -7.70 -13.87
C LEU A 9 -7.55 -7.15 -12.73
N VAL A 10 -8.17 -8.03 -11.94
CA VAL A 10 -8.96 -7.63 -10.76
C VAL A 10 -8.08 -6.90 -9.75
N THR A 11 -6.89 -7.42 -9.47
CA THR A 11 -5.92 -6.77 -8.57
C THR A 11 -5.51 -5.40 -9.10
N ALA A 12 -5.15 -5.31 -10.39
CA ALA A 12 -4.75 -4.06 -11.01
C ALA A 12 -5.85 -3.00 -10.94
N PHE A 13 -7.10 -3.39 -11.21
CA PHE A 13 -8.25 -2.51 -11.12
C PHE A 13 -8.49 -2.04 -9.69
N LEU A 14 -8.60 -2.95 -8.72
CA LEU A 14 -8.89 -2.62 -7.34
C LEU A 14 -7.77 -1.75 -6.72
N PHE A 15 -6.51 -2.10 -6.95
CA PHE A 15 -5.39 -1.28 -6.47
C PHE A 15 -5.23 0.03 -7.24
N GLY A 16 -5.59 0.06 -8.52
CA GLY A 16 -5.53 1.27 -9.35
C GLY A 16 -6.60 2.31 -8.99
N THR A 17 -7.72 1.88 -8.44
CA THR A 17 -8.81 2.77 -7.99
C THR A 17 -8.65 3.23 -6.53
N MET A 18 -7.71 2.66 -5.77
CA MET A 18 -7.61 2.86 -4.31
C MET A 18 -7.44 4.32 -3.94
N GLU A 19 -6.46 5.01 -4.52
CA GLU A 19 -6.16 6.41 -4.20
C GLU A 19 -7.33 7.34 -4.57
N THR A 20 -7.92 7.09 -5.72
CA THR A 20 -9.11 7.84 -6.18
C THR A 20 -10.28 7.62 -5.25
N ALA A 21 -10.56 6.38 -4.84
CA ALA A 21 -11.65 6.07 -3.91
C ALA A 21 -11.41 6.70 -2.52
N LEU A 22 -10.19 6.62 -1.99
CA LEU A 22 -9.83 7.23 -0.70
C LEU A 22 -9.96 8.76 -0.74
N LYS A 23 -9.66 9.38 -1.88
CA LYS A 23 -9.82 10.83 -2.07
C LYS A 23 -11.29 11.22 -2.27
N PHE A 24 -12.01 10.50 -3.14
CA PHE A 24 -13.42 10.74 -3.46
C PHE A 24 -14.32 10.61 -2.22
N PHE A 25 -14.10 9.58 -1.42
CA PHE A 25 -14.86 9.35 -0.18
C PHE A 25 -14.20 10.00 1.05
N GLY A 26 -13.12 10.77 0.87
CA GLY A 26 -12.32 11.31 1.98
C GLY A 26 -13.09 12.23 2.93
N ASN A 27 -14.14 12.89 2.45
CA ASN A 27 -14.99 13.75 3.28
C ASN A 27 -16.00 12.98 4.14
N LEU A 28 -16.20 11.67 3.89
CA LEU A 28 -17.15 10.84 4.63
C LEU A 28 -16.56 10.25 5.90
N PHE A 29 -15.23 10.18 5.98
CA PHE A 29 -14.53 9.48 7.05
C PHE A 29 -13.41 10.33 7.62
N HIS A 30 -13.16 10.15 8.90
CA HIS A 30 -11.89 10.62 9.46
C HIS A 30 -10.72 9.81 8.84
N PRO A 31 -9.60 10.45 8.43
CA PRO A 31 -8.51 9.76 7.71
C PRO A 31 -7.95 8.52 8.43
N ILE A 32 -7.76 8.61 9.75
CA ILE A 32 -7.25 7.48 10.54
C ILE A 32 -8.34 6.42 10.76
N GLN A 33 -9.60 6.83 10.93
CA GLN A 33 -10.74 5.92 11.04
C GLN A 33 -10.87 5.03 9.81
N ILE A 34 -10.86 5.60 8.61
CA ILE A 34 -10.96 4.79 7.38
C ILE A 34 -9.76 3.86 7.22
N THR A 35 -8.56 4.28 7.63
CA THR A 35 -7.37 3.43 7.61
C THR A 35 -7.54 2.27 8.58
N PHE A 36 -7.98 2.50 9.81
CA PHE A 36 -8.29 1.46 10.78
C PHE A 36 -9.33 0.47 10.24
N LEU A 37 -10.48 0.98 9.81
CA LEU A 37 -11.60 0.15 9.37
C LEU A 37 -11.25 -0.70 8.14
N ARG A 38 -10.56 -0.13 7.14
CA ARG A 38 -10.22 -0.87 5.93
C ARG A 38 -9.23 -2.01 6.18
N PHE A 39 -8.28 -1.84 7.11
CA PHE A 39 -7.33 -2.89 7.44
C PHE A 39 -7.92 -3.93 8.38
N LEU A 40 -8.78 -3.53 9.33
CA LEU A 40 -9.52 -4.47 10.16
C LEU A 40 -10.44 -5.36 9.31
N ILE A 41 -11.31 -4.75 8.51
CA ILE A 41 -12.27 -5.49 7.68
C ILE A 41 -11.52 -6.28 6.59
N GLY A 42 -10.52 -5.68 5.92
CA GLY A 42 -9.70 -6.36 4.92
C GLY A 42 -8.94 -7.55 5.50
N GLY A 43 -8.37 -7.42 6.70
CA GLY A 43 -7.73 -8.51 7.43
C GLY A 43 -8.69 -9.64 7.76
N LEU A 44 -9.93 -9.32 8.18
CA LEU A 44 -10.99 -10.31 8.44
C LEU A 44 -11.45 -11.00 7.16
N VAL A 45 -11.58 -10.28 6.04
CA VAL A 45 -11.91 -10.87 4.73
C VAL A 45 -10.84 -11.86 4.27
N LEU A 46 -9.57 -11.55 4.52
CA LEU A 46 -8.43 -12.44 4.18
C LEU A 46 -8.29 -13.62 5.15
N LEU A 47 -8.81 -13.52 6.37
CA LEU A 47 -8.57 -14.48 7.44
C LEU A 47 -8.93 -15.93 7.08
N PRO A 48 -10.08 -16.24 6.44
CA PRO A 48 -10.43 -17.62 6.05
C PRO A 48 -9.38 -18.23 5.10
N MET A 49 -8.91 -17.46 4.13
CA MET A 49 -7.86 -17.90 3.20
C MET A 49 -6.50 -18.06 3.93
N ALA A 50 -6.19 -17.16 4.87
CA ALA A 50 -5.00 -17.22 5.70
C ALA A 50 -4.95 -18.49 6.55
N LEU A 51 -6.05 -18.80 7.25
CA LEU A 51 -6.16 -20.01 8.06
C LEU A 51 -6.07 -21.29 7.20
N SER A 52 -6.71 -21.29 6.04
CA SER A 52 -6.59 -22.40 5.08
C SER A 52 -5.14 -22.59 4.60
N ALA A 53 -4.44 -21.50 4.29
CA ALA A 53 -3.04 -21.56 3.86
C ALA A 53 -2.11 -22.08 4.97
N LEU A 54 -2.29 -21.64 6.22
CA LEU A 54 -1.56 -22.16 7.37
C LEU A 54 -1.81 -23.66 7.56
N LYS A 55 -3.08 -24.09 7.50
CA LYS A 55 -3.46 -25.51 7.62
C LYS A 55 -2.82 -26.36 6.50
N LYS A 56 -2.89 -25.90 5.25
CA LYS A 56 -2.27 -26.60 4.11
C LYS A 56 -0.75 -26.77 4.28
N LYS A 57 -0.09 -25.79 4.91
CA LYS A 57 1.36 -25.82 5.19
C LYS A 57 1.72 -26.57 6.48
N GLY A 58 0.75 -27.03 7.26
CA GLY A 58 0.99 -27.66 8.56
C GLY A 58 1.62 -26.73 9.60
N VAL A 59 1.44 -25.41 9.45
CA VAL A 59 2.04 -24.41 10.35
C VAL A 59 1.10 -24.11 11.49
N THR A 60 1.56 -24.33 12.72
CA THR A 60 0.93 -23.84 13.95
C THR A 60 1.55 -22.52 14.37
N LEU A 61 0.72 -21.60 14.82
CA LEU A 61 1.18 -20.32 15.36
C LEU A 61 1.55 -20.45 16.83
N HIS A 62 2.75 -20.01 17.20
CA HIS A 62 3.24 -19.94 18.56
C HIS A 62 3.17 -18.50 19.09
N HIS A 63 3.30 -18.32 20.42
CA HIS A 63 3.25 -17.01 21.04
C HIS A 63 4.33 -16.04 20.51
N GLU A 64 5.49 -16.55 20.14
CA GLU A 64 6.58 -15.76 19.58
C GLU A 64 6.25 -15.20 18.19
N ASP A 65 5.42 -15.88 17.41
CA ASP A 65 5.04 -15.46 16.06
C ASP A 65 4.23 -14.15 16.11
N TRP A 66 3.45 -13.92 17.18
CA TRP A 66 2.66 -12.71 17.36
C TRP A 66 3.50 -11.45 17.51
N ARG A 67 4.70 -11.56 18.06
CA ARG A 67 5.66 -10.43 18.15
C ARG A 67 6.06 -9.97 16.76
N PHE A 68 6.25 -10.91 15.84
CA PHE A 68 6.54 -10.58 14.45
C PHE A 68 5.32 -9.94 13.75
N PHE A 69 4.12 -10.49 13.91
CA PHE A 69 2.91 -9.92 13.31
C PHE A 69 2.57 -8.54 13.87
N ALA A 70 2.79 -8.30 15.15
CA ALA A 70 2.67 -6.98 15.76
C ALA A 70 3.69 -6.01 15.14
N PHE A 71 4.99 -6.32 15.15
CA PHE A 71 5.99 -5.46 14.52
C PHE A 71 5.69 -5.18 13.03
N SER A 72 5.29 -6.21 12.31
CA SER A 72 4.93 -6.14 10.90
C SER A 72 3.66 -5.30 10.68
N GLY A 73 2.65 -5.45 11.53
CA GLY A 73 1.43 -4.65 11.54
C GLY A 73 1.70 -3.19 11.87
N PHE A 74 2.52 -2.94 12.90
CA PHE A 74 2.95 -1.58 13.24
C PHE A 74 3.62 -0.88 12.06
N LEU A 75 4.61 -1.52 11.43
CA LEU A 75 5.35 -0.92 10.33
C LEU A 75 4.48 -0.76 9.08
N GLY A 76 3.72 -1.79 8.71
CA GLY A 76 2.98 -1.84 7.45
C GLY A 76 1.62 -1.14 7.51
N VAL A 77 0.92 -1.18 8.64
CA VAL A 77 -0.43 -0.60 8.78
C VAL A 77 -0.39 0.72 9.56
N VAL A 78 0.22 0.72 10.75
CA VAL A 78 0.21 1.94 11.57
C VAL A 78 1.07 3.01 10.93
N VAL A 79 2.36 2.76 10.75
CA VAL A 79 3.28 3.79 10.25
C VAL A 79 3.02 4.07 8.77
N SER A 80 3.15 3.04 7.94
CA SER A 80 3.09 3.25 6.48
C SER A 80 1.74 3.76 6.01
N MET A 81 0.62 3.17 6.46
CA MET A 81 -0.68 3.53 5.91
C MET A 81 -1.30 4.76 6.54
N ILE A 82 -0.88 5.18 7.74
CA ILE A 82 -1.22 6.53 8.24
C ILE A 82 -0.51 7.58 7.37
N LEU A 83 0.80 7.43 7.10
CA LEU A 83 1.53 8.33 6.20
C LEU A 83 0.89 8.37 4.80
N TYR A 84 0.53 7.20 4.27
CA TYR A 84 -0.17 7.08 2.99
C TYR A 84 -1.51 7.84 2.97
N GLN A 85 -2.34 7.63 3.98
CA GLN A 85 -3.64 8.28 4.07
C GLN A 85 -3.50 9.80 4.22
N MET A 86 -2.54 10.27 5.02
CA MET A 86 -2.25 11.69 5.15
C MET A 86 -1.76 12.29 3.82
N ALA A 87 -0.94 11.55 3.06
CA ALA A 87 -0.54 11.99 1.71
C ALA A 87 -1.75 12.16 0.78
N ILE A 88 -2.73 11.26 0.81
CA ILE A 88 -3.98 11.37 0.04
C ILE A 88 -4.79 12.62 0.45
N VAL A 89 -4.85 12.90 1.75
CA VAL A 89 -5.56 14.08 2.27
C VAL A 89 -4.93 15.37 1.75
N TYR A 90 -3.61 15.48 1.82
CA TYR A 90 -2.89 16.72 1.50
C TYR A 90 -2.50 16.88 0.03
N GLY A 91 -2.63 15.84 -0.80
CA GLY A 91 -2.15 15.85 -2.18
C GLY A 91 -3.16 15.35 -3.21
N LYS A 92 -2.67 15.21 -4.44
CA LYS A 92 -3.42 14.63 -5.55
C LYS A 92 -3.36 13.10 -5.48
N ALA A 93 -4.51 12.45 -5.69
CA ALA A 93 -4.60 10.98 -5.68
C ALA A 93 -3.75 10.35 -6.78
N SER A 94 -3.79 10.93 -7.98
CA SER A 94 -2.99 10.50 -9.13
C SER A 94 -1.49 10.53 -8.85
N VAL A 95 -0.97 11.64 -8.30
CA VAL A 95 0.46 11.79 -7.97
C VAL A 95 0.87 10.79 -6.89
N ASN A 96 0.09 10.71 -5.81
CA ASN A 96 0.38 9.80 -4.70
C ASN A 96 0.39 8.33 -5.12
N GLY A 97 -0.58 7.91 -5.92
CA GLY A 97 -0.66 6.53 -6.38
C GLY A 97 0.47 6.14 -7.33
N VAL A 98 0.87 7.05 -8.21
CA VAL A 98 2.01 6.80 -9.10
C VAL A 98 3.33 6.74 -8.33
N ILE A 99 3.57 7.67 -7.39
CA ILE A 99 4.76 7.65 -6.53
C ILE A 99 4.79 6.38 -5.67
N PHE A 100 3.67 6.00 -5.05
CA PHE A 100 3.61 4.77 -4.25
C PHE A 100 3.86 3.51 -5.07
N SER A 101 3.51 3.52 -6.37
CA SER A 101 3.82 2.41 -7.29
C SER A 101 5.32 2.20 -7.51
N CYS A 102 6.17 3.16 -7.12
CA CYS A 102 7.63 3.01 -7.10
C CYS A 102 8.15 2.24 -5.87
N ASN A 103 7.26 1.73 -5.00
CA ASN A 103 7.64 0.91 -3.86
C ASN A 103 8.68 -0.19 -4.18
N PRO A 104 8.63 -0.91 -5.34
CA PRO A 104 9.66 -1.88 -5.72
C PRO A 104 11.09 -1.32 -5.77
N VAL A 105 11.26 -0.02 -6.02
CA VAL A 105 12.58 0.64 -6.00
C VAL A 105 13.16 0.59 -4.58
N PHE A 106 12.36 0.96 -3.58
CA PHE A 106 12.77 0.92 -2.18
C PHE A 106 12.98 -0.51 -1.69
N VAL A 107 12.16 -1.48 -2.15
CA VAL A 107 12.35 -2.90 -1.85
C VAL A 107 13.72 -3.39 -2.33
N VAL A 108 14.16 -3.02 -3.54
CA VAL A 108 15.47 -3.40 -4.06
C VAL A 108 16.59 -2.76 -3.24
N LEU A 109 16.47 -1.48 -2.90
CA LEU A 109 17.46 -0.77 -2.09
C LEU A 109 17.60 -1.41 -0.70
N PHE A 110 16.49 -1.68 -0.02
CA PHE A 110 16.52 -2.32 1.29
C PHE A 110 16.97 -3.78 1.23
N ALA A 111 16.66 -4.52 0.16
CA ALA A 111 17.19 -5.86 -0.04
C ALA A 111 18.73 -5.86 -0.16
N TYR A 112 19.28 -4.87 -0.85
CA TYR A 112 20.73 -4.69 -0.94
C TYR A 112 21.35 -4.38 0.44
N PHE A 113 20.83 -3.36 1.15
CA PHE A 113 21.43 -2.92 2.41
C PHE A 113 21.18 -3.87 3.58
N LEU A 114 20.01 -4.49 3.67
CA LEU A 114 19.60 -5.31 4.82
C LEU A 114 19.78 -6.80 4.62
N LEU A 115 19.71 -7.28 3.37
CA LEU A 115 19.83 -8.71 3.05
C LEU A 115 21.13 -9.04 2.30
N GLY A 116 21.95 -8.05 1.94
CA GLY A 116 23.18 -8.25 1.19
C GLY A 116 22.96 -8.74 -0.25
N GLU A 117 21.78 -8.48 -0.83
CA GLU A 117 21.49 -8.91 -2.21
C GLU A 117 22.32 -8.10 -3.21
N HIS A 118 22.91 -8.75 -4.18
CA HIS A 118 23.70 -8.09 -5.23
C HIS A 118 22.79 -7.37 -6.22
N ILE A 119 23.12 -6.09 -6.49
CA ILE A 119 22.48 -5.27 -7.51
C ILE A 119 23.30 -5.36 -8.80
N ASP A 120 22.70 -5.87 -9.87
CA ASP A 120 23.30 -5.89 -11.19
C ASP A 120 23.08 -4.55 -11.94
N LYS A 121 23.80 -4.37 -13.07
CA LYS A 121 23.73 -3.14 -13.88
C LYS A 121 22.31 -2.84 -14.36
N LEU A 122 21.54 -3.86 -14.71
CA LEU A 122 20.17 -3.69 -15.21
C LEU A 122 19.23 -3.17 -14.10
N THR A 123 19.43 -3.68 -12.88
CA THR A 123 18.72 -3.19 -11.68
C THR A 123 19.10 -1.74 -11.36
N ILE A 124 20.38 -1.34 -11.49
CA ILE A 124 20.78 0.06 -11.31
C ILE A 124 20.08 0.96 -12.32
N PHE A 125 20.06 0.59 -13.60
CA PHE A 125 19.31 1.32 -14.63
C PHE A 125 17.82 1.44 -14.31
N SER A 126 17.21 0.35 -13.82
CA SER A 126 15.83 0.34 -13.34
C SER A 126 15.57 1.36 -12.22
N LEU A 127 16.47 1.42 -11.23
CA LEU A 127 16.38 2.36 -10.12
C LEU A 127 16.49 3.81 -10.61
N ILE A 128 17.47 4.11 -11.47
CA ILE A 128 17.68 5.45 -12.05
C ILE A 128 16.45 5.88 -12.86
N ALA A 129 15.94 5.02 -13.74
CA ALA A 129 14.76 5.34 -14.56
C ALA A 129 13.51 5.60 -13.69
N SER A 130 13.28 4.76 -12.67
CA SER A 130 12.15 4.93 -11.76
C SER A 130 12.28 6.21 -10.92
N PHE A 131 13.48 6.52 -10.44
CA PHE A 131 13.74 7.76 -9.69
C PHE A 131 13.57 9.00 -10.57
N ALA A 132 14.08 8.98 -11.81
CA ALA A 132 13.85 10.04 -12.78
C ALA A 132 12.36 10.24 -13.06
N GLY A 133 11.59 9.16 -13.14
CA GLY A 133 10.13 9.21 -13.27
C GLY A 133 9.45 9.90 -12.09
N ILE A 134 9.87 9.60 -10.84
CA ILE A 134 9.36 10.31 -9.65
C ILE A 134 9.67 11.80 -9.73
N VAL A 135 10.92 12.16 -10.05
CA VAL A 135 11.34 13.58 -10.16
C VAL A 135 10.54 14.30 -11.24
N CYS A 136 10.29 13.63 -12.38
CA CYS A 136 9.47 14.18 -13.47
C CYS A 136 8.03 14.46 -13.01
N ILE A 137 7.40 13.54 -12.26
CA ILE A 137 6.02 13.69 -11.76
C ILE A 137 5.95 14.80 -10.69
N VAL A 138 6.91 14.83 -9.78
CA VAL A 138 6.98 15.84 -8.72
C VAL A 138 7.17 17.23 -9.31
N ASN A 139 7.90 17.32 -10.43
CA ASN A 139 8.22 18.56 -11.13
C ASN A 139 8.69 19.66 -10.15
N PRO A 140 9.87 19.52 -9.55
CA PRO A 140 10.32 20.41 -8.46
C PRO A 140 10.48 21.87 -8.89
N VAL A 141 10.59 22.15 -10.19
CA VAL A 141 10.70 23.52 -10.74
C VAL A 141 9.35 24.24 -10.75
N ASN A 142 8.26 23.51 -11.02
CA ASN A 142 6.90 24.05 -11.07
C ASN A 142 5.94 23.18 -10.22
N MET A 143 6.22 23.08 -8.94
CA MET A 143 5.43 22.27 -8.02
C MET A 143 3.99 22.78 -7.94
N THR A 144 3.06 22.03 -8.49
CA THR A 144 1.62 22.27 -8.38
C THR A 144 0.95 21.50 -7.23
N GLY A 145 1.72 20.66 -6.53
CA GLY A 145 1.26 19.79 -5.46
C GLY A 145 1.81 20.17 -4.08
N SER A 146 1.21 19.61 -3.04
CA SER A 146 1.67 19.79 -1.65
C SER A 146 3.01 19.04 -1.45
N GLN A 147 4.06 19.77 -1.08
CA GLN A 147 5.36 19.20 -0.71
C GLN A 147 5.21 18.19 0.44
N LEU A 148 4.37 18.51 1.41
CA LEU A 148 4.06 17.61 2.53
C LEU A 148 3.50 16.28 2.03
N SER A 149 2.57 16.30 1.07
CA SER A 149 2.01 15.07 0.49
C SER A 149 3.09 14.20 -0.16
N ILE A 150 4.02 14.80 -0.90
CA ILE A 150 5.11 14.09 -1.57
C ILE A 150 6.05 13.44 -0.54
N ILE A 151 6.42 14.17 0.51
CA ILE A 151 7.25 13.62 1.59
C ILE A 151 6.53 12.45 2.28
N LEU A 152 5.26 12.61 2.62
CA LEU A 152 4.46 11.59 3.29
C LEU A 152 4.32 10.33 2.44
N ILE A 153 4.06 10.46 1.13
CA ILE A 153 3.91 9.28 0.27
C ILE A 153 5.25 8.56 0.03
N LEU A 154 6.36 9.28 -0.05
CA LEU A 154 7.69 8.68 -0.15
C LEU A 154 8.05 7.92 1.14
N LEU A 155 7.83 8.53 2.31
CA LEU A 155 8.03 7.87 3.60
C LEU A 155 7.13 6.63 3.76
N SER A 156 5.89 6.73 3.31
CA SER A 156 4.97 5.59 3.28
C SER A 156 5.49 4.47 2.38
N ALA A 157 5.93 4.79 1.16
CA ALA A 157 6.48 3.79 0.24
C ALA A 157 7.75 3.12 0.81
N MET A 158 8.63 3.88 1.46
CA MET A 158 9.82 3.35 2.14
C MET A 158 9.45 2.42 3.31
N THR A 159 8.57 2.85 4.19
CA THR A 159 8.15 2.03 5.34
C THR A 159 7.37 0.78 4.91
N PHE A 160 6.58 0.87 3.84
CA PHE A 160 5.92 -0.30 3.25
C PHE A 160 6.91 -1.27 2.59
N ALA A 161 7.97 -0.76 1.97
CA ALA A 161 9.05 -1.59 1.46
C ALA A 161 9.80 -2.32 2.58
N LEU A 162 10.07 -1.65 3.71
CA LEU A 162 10.65 -2.27 4.90
C LEU A 162 9.74 -3.37 5.47
N TYR A 163 8.43 -3.12 5.55
CA TYR A 163 7.44 -4.14 5.89
C TYR A 163 7.56 -5.37 4.99
N GLY A 164 7.63 -5.16 3.67
CA GLY A 164 7.80 -6.24 2.70
C GLY A 164 9.10 -7.03 2.89
N ILE A 165 10.22 -6.35 3.15
CA ILE A 165 11.52 -7.00 3.40
C ILE A 165 11.54 -7.74 4.73
N ALA A 166 11.04 -7.14 5.81
CA ALA A 166 10.93 -7.80 7.11
C ALA A 166 10.07 -9.08 7.03
N GLY A 167 9.00 -9.03 6.23
CA GLY A 167 8.11 -10.16 6.01
C GLY A 167 8.68 -11.29 5.13
N ARG A 168 9.75 -11.06 4.38
CA ARG A 168 10.19 -11.97 3.29
C ARG A 168 10.54 -13.38 3.78
N LYS A 169 11.30 -13.51 4.87
CA LYS A 169 11.64 -14.81 5.48
C LYS A 169 10.40 -15.49 6.08
N HIS A 170 9.53 -14.72 6.71
CA HIS A 170 8.33 -15.21 7.37
C HIS A 170 7.25 -15.62 6.37
N ALA A 171 7.15 -14.95 5.22
CA ALA A 171 6.25 -15.32 4.13
C ALA A 171 6.54 -16.73 3.56
N GLN A 172 7.79 -17.21 3.62
CA GLN A 172 8.12 -18.59 3.25
C GLN A 172 7.49 -19.61 4.21
N ARG A 173 7.49 -19.32 5.52
CA ARG A 173 6.90 -20.16 6.57
C ARG A 173 5.38 -20.09 6.56
N TYR A 174 4.80 -18.89 6.68
CA TYR A 174 3.35 -18.72 6.87
C TYR A 174 2.57 -18.64 5.55
N GLY A 175 3.22 -18.29 4.45
CA GLY A 175 2.59 -17.89 3.20
C GLY A 175 2.23 -16.40 3.21
N GLY A 176 2.26 -15.78 2.02
CA GLY A 176 2.04 -14.32 1.89
C GLY A 176 0.67 -13.87 2.39
N ILE A 177 -0.38 -14.65 2.10
CA ILE A 177 -1.75 -14.28 2.50
C ILE A 177 -1.94 -14.34 4.03
N ALA A 178 -1.38 -15.36 4.70
CA ALA A 178 -1.46 -15.47 6.16
C ALA A 178 -0.67 -14.35 6.84
N MET A 179 0.54 -14.06 6.34
CA MET A 179 1.35 -12.95 6.82
C MET A 179 0.60 -11.62 6.68
N THR A 180 0.00 -11.35 5.51
CA THR A 180 -0.72 -10.09 5.26
C THR A 180 -1.97 -9.97 6.16
N SER A 181 -2.81 -11.02 6.22
CA SER A 181 -4.03 -11.00 7.04
C SER A 181 -3.71 -10.76 8.52
N LEU A 182 -2.76 -11.53 9.08
CA LEU A 182 -2.41 -11.42 10.51
C LEU A 182 -1.72 -10.10 10.83
N SER A 183 -0.84 -9.59 9.95
CA SER A 183 -0.24 -8.25 10.10
C SER A 183 -1.29 -7.14 10.04
N PHE A 184 -2.30 -7.26 9.17
CA PHE A 184 -3.40 -6.30 9.08
C PHE A 184 -4.23 -6.29 10.36
N LEU A 185 -4.55 -7.45 10.90
CA LEU A 185 -5.32 -7.56 12.15
C LEU A 185 -4.51 -7.03 13.35
N CYS A 186 -3.24 -7.40 13.47
CA CYS A 186 -2.38 -6.87 14.55
C CYS A 186 -2.23 -5.35 14.44
N GLY A 187 -1.91 -4.83 13.24
CA GLY A 187 -1.80 -3.39 13.02
C GLY A 187 -3.12 -2.64 13.26
N SER A 188 -4.26 -3.27 12.96
CA SER A 188 -5.57 -2.68 13.30
C SER A 188 -5.80 -2.63 14.81
N MET A 189 -5.36 -3.64 15.57
CA MET A 189 -5.43 -3.60 17.05
C MET A 189 -4.53 -2.50 17.60
N GLU A 190 -3.33 -2.32 17.06
CA GLU A 190 -2.43 -1.24 17.44
C GLU A 190 -3.01 0.14 17.09
N MET A 191 -3.66 0.28 15.93
CA MET A 191 -4.40 1.51 15.59
C MET A 191 -5.55 1.77 16.57
N LEU A 192 -6.25 0.73 17.02
CA LEU A 192 -7.31 0.88 18.03
C LEU A 192 -6.76 1.43 19.34
N ILE A 193 -5.57 0.98 19.74
CA ILE A 193 -4.86 1.54 20.92
C ILE A 193 -4.52 3.02 20.67
N LEU A 194 -3.98 3.38 19.49
CA LEU A 194 -3.69 4.78 19.14
C LEU A 194 -4.94 5.64 19.15
N ILE A 195 -6.06 5.14 18.62
CA ILE A 195 -7.36 5.81 18.66
C ILE A 195 -7.79 6.05 20.13
N GLY A 196 -7.67 5.05 20.98
CA GLY A 196 -7.96 5.20 22.41
C GLY A 196 -7.06 6.24 23.09
N ILE A 197 -5.77 6.25 22.78
CA ILE A 197 -4.81 7.22 23.32
C ILE A 197 -5.13 8.64 22.83
N SER A 198 -5.63 8.83 21.61
CA SER A 198 -5.96 10.12 21.02
C SER A 198 -7.04 10.90 21.80
N THR A 199 -7.84 10.22 22.63
CA THR A 199 -8.91 10.81 23.46
C THR A 199 -8.41 11.30 24.82
N LEU A 200 -7.18 10.92 25.21
CA LEU A 200 -6.61 11.31 26.50
C LEU A 200 -6.28 12.82 26.51
N ALA A 201 -6.71 13.53 27.55
CA ALA A 201 -6.52 14.97 27.67
C ALA A 201 -5.07 15.46 27.45
N PRO A 202 -4.02 14.84 28.04
CA PRO A 202 -2.64 15.28 27.84
C PRO A 202 -2.18 15.05 26.40
N VAL A 203 -2.57 13.94 25.74
CA VAL A 203 -2.22 13.64 24.36
C VAL A 203 -2.92 14.61 23.42
N ARG A 204 -4.20 14.87 23.65
CA ARG A 204 -4.98 15.85 22.89
C ARG A 204 -4.37 17.26 22.96
N ALA A 205 -4.02 17.72 24.17
CA ALA A 205 -3.36 19.01 24.34
C ALA A 205 -2.04 19.08 23.55
N LEU A 206 -1.17 18.06 23.70
CA LEU A 206 0.08 18.01 22.97
C LEU A 206 -0.12 17.99 21.44
N MET A 207 -1.07 17.23 20.92
CA MET A 207 -1.34 17.18 19.48
C MET A 207 -1.87 18.50 18.95
N LEU A 208 -2.70 19.21 19.72
CA LEU A 208 -3.19 20.53 19.37
C LEU A 208 -2.07 21.56 19.37
N ASP A 209 -1.18 21.56 20.36
CA ASP A 209 -0.03 22.45 20.45
C ASP A 209 0.95 22.25 19.28
N LEU A 210 1.09 21.01 18.81
CA LEU A 210 1.90 20.68 17.62
C LEU A 210 1.18 20.96 16.29
N GLY A 211 -0.06 21.45 16.30
CA GLY A 211 -0.87 21.67 15.10
C GLY A 211 -1.36 20.37 14.43
N LEU A 212 -1.30 19.23 15.11
CA LEU A 212 -1.65 17.91 14.61
C LEU A 212 -3.08 17.50 14.96
N LYS A 213 -4.06 18.40 14.74
CA LYS A 213 -5.47 18.19 15.09
C LYS A 213 -6.07 16.89 14.57
N VAL A 214 -5.61 16.38 13.43
CA VAL A 214 -6.07 15.10 12.85
C VAL A 214 -5.77 13.89 13.74
N PHE A 215 -4.90 14.02 14.74
CA PHE A 215 -4.56 12.95 15.68
C PHE A 215 -5.26 13.12 17.04
N THR A 216 -6.28 13.96 17.14
CA THR A 216 -7.07 14.18 18.36
C THR A 216 -8.48 13.64 18.19
N ASP A 217 -9.02 13.04 19.26
CA ASP A 217 -10.40 12.54 19.32
C ASP A 217 -10.82 11.72 18.10
N ILE A 218 -9.94 10.80 17.67
CA ILE A 218 -10.15 10.00 16.46
C ILE A 218 -11.37 9.09 16.67
N PRO A 219 -12.39 9.14 15.79
CA PRO A 219 -13.56 8.32 15.94
C PRO A 219 -13.28 6.85 15.57
N ILE A 220 -13.92 5.88 16.27
CA ILE A 220 -13.90 4.46 15.88
C ILE A 220 -15.01 4.19 14.86
N VAL A 221 -16.26 4.40 15.26
CA VAL A 221 -17.46 4.20 14.42
C VAL A 221 -18.37 5.43 14.41
N SER A 222 -18.14 6.39 15.28
CA SER A 222 -18.94 7.62 15.31
C SER A 222 -18.81 8.38 13.98
N GLY A 223 -19.90 9.01 13.54
CA GLY A 223 -19.99 9.66 12.25
C GLY A 223 -20.33 8.73 11.08
N LEU A 224 -20.33 7.40 11.28
CA LEU A 224 -20.78 6.45 10.26
C LEU A 224 -22.30 6.41 10.20
N THR A 225 -22.83 6.51 8.97
CA THR A 225 -24.25 6.34 8.68
C THR A 225 -24.43 5.21 7.66
N LEU A 226 -25.66 4.74 7.47
CA LEU A 226 -25.97 3.74 6.44
C LEU A 226 -25.54 4.19 5.03
N ALA A 227 -25.57 5.49 4.75
CA ALA A 227 -25.11 6.05 3.48
C ALA A 227 -23.59 5.87 3.24
N HIS A 228 -22.79 5.70 4.29
CA HIS A 228 -21.34 5.47 4.18
C HIS A 228 -20.98 3.99 3.93
N ILE A 229 -21.91 3.05 4.13
CA ILE A 229 -21.63 1.62 4.00
C ILE A 229 -21.14 1.23 2.60
N PRO A 230 -21.70 1.72 1.47
CA PRO A 230 -21.20 1.35 0.15
C PRO A 230 -19.75 1.79 -0.08
N ALA A 231 -19.38 3.00 0.37
CA ALA A 231 -18.00 3.51 0.28
C ALA A 231 -17.04 2.67 1.14
N LEU A 232 -17.44 2.39 2.39
CA LEU A 232 -16.66 1.55 3.30
C LEU A 232 -16.50 0.12 2.76
N ALA A 233 -17.57 -0.48 2.25
CA ALA A 233 -17.53 -1.81 1.64
C ALA A 233 -16.61 -1.84 0.42
N TYR A 234 -16.68 -0.84 -0.46
CA TYR A 234 -15.78 -0.75 -1.60
C TYR A 234 -14.30 -0.66 -1.17
N ILE A 235 -13.96 0.22 -0.23
CA ILE A 235 -12.58 0.45 0.21
C ILE A 235 -12.06 -0.74 1.04
N ALA A 236 -12.84 -1.21 2.01
CA ALA A 236 -12.39 -2.22 2.97
C ALA A 236 -12.51 -3.65 2.44
N VAL A 237 -13.67 -4.03 1.90
CA VAL A 237 -13.90 -5.38 1.36
C VAL A 237 -13.36 -5.48 -0.06
N GLY A 238 -13.72 -4.53 -0.94
CA GLY A 238 -13.30 -4.53 -2.35
C GLY A 238 -11.79 -4.32 -2.48
N VAL A 239 -11.33 -3.10 -2.24
CA VAL A 239 -9.94 -2.72 -2.51
C VAL A 239 -8.96 -3.43 -1.59
N THR A 240 -9.19 -3.40 -0.27
CA THR A 240 -8.25 -4.00 0.68
C THR A 240 -8.42 -5.52 0.77
N GLY A 241 -9.62 -6.04 1.02
CA GLY A 241 -9.85 -7.47 1.15
C GLY A 241 -9.66 -8.23 -0.16
N LEU A 242 -10.56 -8.00 -1.13
CA LEU A 242 -10.54 -8.73 -2.41
C LEU A 242 -9.35 -8.36 -3.29
N GLY A 243 -8.84 -7.13 -3.20
CA GLY A 243 -7.63 -6.72 -3.92
C GLY A 243 -6.43 -7.57 -3.54
N TYR A 244 -6.15 -7.70 -2.24
CA TYR A 244 -5.07 -8.57 -1.76
C TYR A 244 -5.38 -10.06 -1.96
N ALA A 245 -6.63 -10.52 -1.77
CA ALA A 245 -7.01 -11.90 -2.06
C ALA A 245 -6.74 -12.25 -3.53
N SER A 246 -7.15 -11.39 -4.46
CA SER A 246 -6.91 -11.56 -5.90
C SER A 246 -5.42 -11.57 -6.22
N TYR A 247 -4.62 -10.72 -5.58
CA TYR A 247 -3.17 -10.71 -5.76
C TYR A 247 -2.52 -12.04 -5.37
N PHE A 248 -2.90 -12.62 -4.23
CA PHE A 248 -2.37 -13.91 -3.81
C PHE A 248 -2.89 -15.07 -4.67
N LEU A 249 -4.15 -15.01 -5.11
CA LEU A 249 -4.68 -15.99 -6.07
C LEU A 249 -3.99 -15.88 -7.43
N ALA A 250 -3.68 -14.67 -7.90
CA ALA A 250 -2.88 -14.49 -9.10
C ALA A 250 -1.53 -15.19 -8.99
N MET A 251 -0.83 -15.06 -7.85
CA MET A 251 0.43 -15.76 -7.59
C MET A 251 0.28 -17.28 -7.52
N GLU A 252 -0.82 -17.77 -6.97
CA GLU A 252 -1.08 -19.23 -6.86
C GLU A 252 -1.39 -19.86 -8.22
N TYR A 253 -2.17 -19.18 -9.08
CA TYR A 253 -2.57 -19.69 -10.39
C TYR A 253 -1.59 -19.38 -11.53
N THR A 254 -0.59 -18.54 -11.29
CA THR A 254 0.47 -18.22 -12.25
C THR A 254 1.83 -18.33 -11.56
N ASP A 255 2.47 -17.21 -11.37
CA ASP A 255 3.75 -17.06 -10.68
C ASP A 255 3.88 -15.61 -10.13
N PRO A 256 4.79 -15.34 -9.18
CA PRO A 256 4.97 -14.02 -8.60
C PRO A 256 5.32 -12.92 -9.62
N ALA A 257 6.02 -13.28 -10.71
CA ALA A 257 6.39 -12.30 -11.74
C ALA A 257 5.16 -11.89 -12.56
N THR A 258 4.30 -12.85 -12.92
CA THR A 258 3.02 -12.58 -13.61
C THR A 258 2.06 -11.81 -12.71
N ALA A 259 1.92 -12.18 -11.43
CA ALA A 259 1.07 -11.44 -10.49
C ALA A 259 1.53 -9.98 -10.32
N SER A 260 2.85 -9.72 -10.37
CA SER A 260 3.40 -8.38 -10.25
C SER A 260 3.03 -7.45 -11.43
N LEU A 261 2.53 -7.98 -12.55
CA LEU A 261 2.02 -7.17 -13.66
C LEU A 261 0.90 -6.22 -13.22
N ALA A 262 0.16 -6.58 -12.19
CA ALA A 262 -0.85 -5.70 -11.59
C ALA A 262 -0.26 -4.34 -11.18
N PHE A 263 0.94 -4.31 -10.63
CA PHE A 263 1.62 -3.08 -10.20
C PHE A 263 2.17 -2.23 -11.34
N TYR A 264 2.33 -2.80 -12.55
CA TYR A 264 2.68 -2.01 -13.75
C TYR A 264 1.46 -1.35 -14.36
N ILE A 265 0.32 -2.02 -14.30
CA ILE A 265 -0.95 -1.46 -14.78
C ILE A 265 -1.44 -0.38 -13.83
N LYS A 266 -1.16 -0.53 -12.53
CA LYS A 266 -1.65 0.36 -11.46
C LYS A 266 -1.39 1.86 -11.72
N PRO A 267 -0.16 2.33 -12.06
CA PRO A 267 0.09 3.78 -12.25
C PRO A 267 -0.79 4.39 -13.35
N ILE A 268 -1.01 3.65 -14.43
CA ILE A 268 -1.86 4.09 -15.54
C ILE A 268 -3.31 4.18 -15.08
N LEU A 269 -3.81 3.12 -14.42
CA LEU A 269 -5.18 3.10 -13.91
C LEU A 269 -5.42 4.18 -12.86
N THR A 270 -4.46 4.40 -11.95
CA THR A 270 -4.59 5.43 -10.93
C THR A 270 -4.70 6.84 -11.52
N ALA A 271 -3.85 7.17 -12.51
CA ALA A 271 -3.93 8.45 -13.19
C ALA A 271 -5.24 8.59 -13.98
N PHE A 272 -5.65 7.55 -14.71
CA PHE A 272 -6.88 7.54 -15.48
C PHE A 272 -8.12 7.66 -14.58
N MET A 273 -8.20 6.90 -13.49
CA MET A 273 -9.32 6.93 -12.57
C MET A 273 -9.42 8.25 -11.80
N ALA A 274 -8.29 8.85 -11.43
CA ALA A 274 -8.28 10.16 -10.80
C ALA A 274 -8.78 11.27 -11.77
N TRP A 275 -8.40 11.18 -13.05
CA TRP A 275 -8.93 12.07 -14.07
C TRP A 275 -10.45 11.86 -14.27
N LEU A 276 -10.89 10.61 -14.37
CA LEU A 276 -12.29 10.28 -14.68
C LEU A 276 -13.26 10.60 -13.52
N VAL A 277 -12.86 10.39 -12.28
CA VAL A 277 -13.77 10.38 -11.10
C VAL A 277 -13.69 11.68 -10.30
N ILE A 278 -12.52 12.28 -10.23
CA ILE A 278 -12.26 13.47 -9.39
C ILE A 278 -11.64 14.63 -10.16
N ASP A 279 -11.71 14.57 -11.52
CA ASP A 279 -11.27 15.63 -12.44
C ASP A 279 -9.81 16.08 -12.23
N GLU A 280 -8.93 15.19 -11.73
CA GLU A 280 -7.50 15.50 -11.63
C GLU A 280 -6.84 15.49 -13.02
N PRO A 281 -6.22 16.61 -13.46
CA PRO A 281 -5.65 16.69 -14.80
C PRO A 281 -4.44 15.78 -14.96
N ILE A 282 -4.39 15.04 -16.08
CA ILE A 282 -3.21 14.28 -16.49
C ILE A 282 -2.24 15.23 -17.20
N THR A 283 -1.13 15.54 -16.53
CA THR A 283 -0.11 16.44 -17.08
C THR A 283 0.90 15.68 -17.95
N VAL A 284 1.57 16.39 -18.85
CA VAL A 284 2.67 15.82 -19.68
C VAL A 284 3.76 15.22 -18.78
N ASN A 285 4.12 15.91 -17.69
CA ASN A 285 5.09 15.42 -16.72
C ASN A 285 4.67 14.08 -16.09
N MET A 286 3.36 13.93 -15.80
CA MET A 286 2.83 12.66 -15.29
C MET A 286 2.94 11.54 -16.33
N ILE A 287 2.61 11.80 -17.59
CA ILE A 287 2.73 10.80 -18.67
C ILE A 287 4.19 10.35 -18.83
N VAL A 288 5.12 11.31 -18.93
CA VAL A 288 6.55 11.01 -19.06
C VAL A 288 7.06 10.26 -17.82
N GLY A 289 6.68 10.70 -16.62
CA GLY A 289 7.08 10.05 -15.39
C GLY A 289 6.54 8.62 -15.25
N ILE A 290 5.27 8.37 -15.62
CA ILE A 290 4.69 7.02 -15.67
C ILE A 290 5.46 6.15 -16.67
N ALA A 291 5.77 6.66 -17.87
CA ALA A 291 6.54 5.92 -18.85
C ALA A 291 7.94 5.52 -18.34
N LEU A 292 8.64 6.43 -17.66
CA LEU A 292 9.95 6.14 -17.04
C LEU A 292 9.85 5.10 -15.92
N ILE A 293 8.82 5.18 -15.08
CA ILE A 293 8.60 4.21 -13.98
C ILE A 293 8.29 2.83 -14.57
N LEU A 294 7.44 2.76 -15.59
CA LEU A 294 7.12 1.50 -16.28
C LEU A 294 8.35 0.89 -16.93
N PHE A 295 9.15 1.70 -17.62
CA PHE A 295 10.40 1.26 -18.23
C PHE A 295 11.38 0.73 -17.18
N GLY A 296 11.62 1.48 -16.09
CA GLY A 296 12.46 1.06 -14.97
C GLY A 296 11.98 -0.25 -14.37
N SER A 297 10.69 -0.33 -14.12
CA SER A 297 10.08 -1.52 -13.57
C SER A 297 10.22 -2.75 -14.49
N PHE A 298 10.03 -2.58 -15.79
CA PHE A 298 10.24 -3.64 -16.79
C PHE A 298 11.69 -4.15 -16.80
N MET A 299 12.66 -3.24 -16.74
CA MET A 299 14.08 -3.58 -16.63
C MET A 299 14.40 -4.40 -15.36
N SER A 300 13.76 -4.07 -14.24
CA SER A 300 13.91 -4.83 -12.97
C SER A 300 13.43 -6.27 -13.10
N ILE A 301 12.32 -6.52 -13.79
CA ILE A 301 11.86 -7.90 -14.05
C ILE A 301 12.82 -8.65 -14.94
N MET A 302 13.29 -8.02 -16.00
CA MET A 302 14.26 -8.67 -16.91
C MET A 302 15.53 -9.09 -16.16
N SER A 303 16.01 -8.26 -15.23
CA SER A 303 17.14 -8.60 -14.36
C SER A 303 16.86 -9.85 -13.53
N LYS A 304 15.69 -9.90 -12.87
CA LYS A 304 15.33 -11.07 -12.05
C LYS A 304 15.17 -12.35 -12.85
N ARG A 305 14.59 -12.28 -14.07
CA ARG A 305 14.46 -13.44 -14.95
C ARG A 305 15.81 -13.99 -15.42
N LYS A 306 16.79 -13.11 -15.73
CA LYS A 306 18.17 -13.55 -16.08
C LYS A 306 18.90 -14.24 -14.93
N LYS A 307 18.57 -13.95 -13.69
CA LYS A 307 19.17 -14.62 -12.50
C LYS A 307 18.51 -15.96 -12.18
N ALA A 308 17.29 -16.19 -12.66
CA ALA A 308 16.52 -17.41 -12.44
C ALA A 308 16.70 -18.45 -13.57
N ALA A 309 17.23 -18.04 -14.73
CA ALA A 309 17.62 -18.89 -15.86
C ALA A 309 19.09 -19.24 -15.79
#